data_7fcb81bfeda3493d9a3500283e9abb9b
#
_entry.id   7fcb81bfeda3493d9a3500283e9abb9b
#
_cell.length_a   1.000
_cell.length_b   1.000
_cell.length_c   1.000
_cell.angle_alpha   90.00
_cell.angle_beta   90.00
_cell.angle_gamma   90.00
#
_symmetry.space_group_name_H-M   'P 1'
#
loop_
_entity.id
_entity.type
_entity.pdbx_description
1 polymer ?
#
loop_
_entity_poly.entity_id
_entity_poly.type
_entity_poly.pdbx_seq_one_letter_code
_entity_poly.pdbx_strand_id
1 'polypeptide(L)'
;MSAKDTVTKRLRSQEWFNDTTDPGMTALYIERYMNWGVTREELQSGKPIIGIAMTGSDLSPCNRSHVELADRYKAGIRDSGGIPFVFPTHPIQETGKRPTAALDRNLAYLSLVEVLQGYPLDEIGRAHV
;
A
#
# COMPACT_ATOMS: atom_id res chain seq x y z
N MET A 1 27.86 5.61 20.11
CA MET A 1 27.02 5.92 18.98
C MET A 1 25.77 6.65 19.42
N SER A 2 25.45 7.68 18.77
CA SER A 2 24.27 8.45 19.15
C SER A 2 23.07 8.02 18.33
N ALA A 3 21.89 8.34 18.84
CA ALA A 3 20.62 8.06 18.14
C ALA A 3 20.58 8.67 16.74
N LYS A 4 21.24 9.77 16.52
CA LYS A 4 21.28 10.43 15.22
C LYS A 4 21.98 9.59 14.14
N ASP A 5 22.81 8.66 14.52
CA ASP A 5 23.45 7.78 13.53
C ASP A 5 22.53 6.67 13.07
N THR A 6 21.47 6.41 13.80
CA THR A 6 20.48 5.40 13.46
C THR A 6 19.26 5.97 12.80
N VAL A 7 19.18 7.26 12.83
CA VAL A 7 18.04 7.94 12.32
C VAL A 7 18.17 8.10 10.87
N THR A 8 17.47 8.37 10.13
CA THR A 8 17.62 9.14 8.94
C THR A 8 17.80 8.33 7.71
N LYS A 9 17.48 7.07 7.76
CA LYS A 9 17.17 6.43 6.52
C LYS A 9 15.86 7.06 6.04
N ARG A 10 15.95 7.87 5.00
CA ARG A 10 14.79 8.51 4.41
C ARG A 10 13.83 7.43 3.92
N LEU A 11 12.55 7.57 4.24
CA LEU A 11 11.53 6.67 3.75
C LEU A 11 11.40 6.80 2.23
N ARG A 12 11.12 5.69 1.58
CA ARG A 12 10.96 5.66 0.13
C ARG A 12 9.85 6.58 -0.35
N SER A 13 8.73 6.65 0.38
CA SER A 13 7.60 7.50 0.05
C SER A 13 7.98 8.99 -0.02
N GLN A 14 9.00 9.41 0.71
CA GLN A 14 9.43 10.79 0.71
C GLN A 14 10.06 11.21 -0.63
N GLU A 15 10.48 10.27 -1.45
CA GLU A 15 10.91 10.55 -2.81
C GLU A 15 9.78 11.07 -3.69
N TRP A 16 8.53 10.73 -3.37
CA TRP A 16 7.35 11.26 -4.06
C TRP A 16 6.85 12.57 -3.45
N PHE A 17 6.87 12.67 -2.13
CA PHE A 17 6.14 13.73 -1.41
C PHE A 17 7.04 14.82 -0.83
N ASN A 18 8.34 14.60 -0.79
CA ASN A 18 9.31 15.57 -0.26
C ASN A 18 10.59 15.62 -1.11
N ASP A 19 10.45 15.54 -2.41
CA ASP A 19 11.59 15.70 -3.31
C ASP A 19 11.82 17.18 -3.59
N THR A 20 12.85 17.75 -2.96
CA THR A 20 13.20 19.15 -3.12
C THR A 20 13.85 19.47 -4.46
N THR A 21 14.31 18.43 -5.19
CA THR A 21 14.92 18.61 -6.50
C THR A 21 13.90 18.76 -7.61
N ASP A 22 12.66 18.34 -7.39
CA ASP A 22 11.58 18.47 -8.35
C ASP A 22 10.28 18.86 -7.67
N PRO A 23 10.12 20.11 -7.27
CA PRO A 23 8.92 20.56 -6.57
C PRO A 23 7.64 20.46 -7.40
N GLY A 24 7.73 20.52 -8.71
CA GLY A 24 6.58 20.37 -9.60
C GLY A 24 5.99 18.97 -9.56
N MET A 25 6.80 17.96 -9.63
CA MET A 25 6.36 16.57 -9.53
C MET A 25 5.87 16.24 -8.12
N THR A 26 6.55 16.76 -7.11
CA THR A 26 6.11 16.61 -5.72
C THR A 26 4.67 17.14 -5.53
N ALA A 27 4.40 18.33 -6.03
CA ALA A 27 3.08 18.93 -5.95
C ALA A 27 2.03 18.09 -6.69
N LEU A 28 2.39 17.54 -7.83
CA LEU A 28 1.51 16.69 -8.63
C LEU A 28 1.13 15.40 -7.89
N TYR A 29 2.11 14.73 -7.29
CA TYR A 29 1.87 13.53 -6.52
C TYR A 29 0.99 13.80 -5.29
N ILE A 30 1.28 14.86 -4.56
CA ILE A 30 0.48 15.25 -3.39
C ILE A 30 -0.97 15.50 -3.80
N GLU A 31 -1.20 16.25 -4.86
CA GLU A 31 -2.54 16.55 -5.34
C GLU A 31 -3.32 15.28 -5.66
N ARG A 32 -2.69 14.33 -6.35
CA ARG A 32 -3.34 13.07 -6.71
C ARG A 32 -3.77 12.26 -5.50
N TYR A 33 -2.92 12.13 -4.52
CA TYR A 33 -3.23 11.33 -3.34
C TYR A 33 -4.21 12.04 -2.40
N MET A 34 -4.26 13.36 -2.41
CA MET A 34 -5.28 14.11 -1.67
C MET A 34 -6.70 13.81 -2.15
N ASN A 35 -6.87 13.45 -3.39
CA ASN A 35 -8.19 13.07 -3.93
C ASN A 35 -8.78 11.86 -3.21
N TRP A 36 -7.98 11.07 -2.55
CA TRP A 36 -8.44 9.90 -1.81
C TRP A 36 -8.61 10.17 -0.30
N GLY A 37 -8.52 11.41 0.10
CA GLY A 37 -8.79 11.81 1.48
C GLY A 37 -7.57 11.90 2.39
N VAL A 38 -6.38 11.72 1.86
CA VAL A 38 -5.15 11.91 2.64
C VAL A 38 -4.75 13.38 2.55
N THR A 39 -4.34 13.97 3.67
CA THR A 39 -3.96 15.38 3.68
C THR A 39 -2.52 15.59 3.25
N ARG A 40 -2.22 16.80 2.77
CA ARG A 40 -0.86 17.19 2.43
C ARG A 40 0.07 17.05 3.63
N GLU A 41 -0.39 17.46 4.78
CA GLU A 41 0.38 17.40 6.02
C GLU A 41 0.78 15.96 6.36
N GLU A 42 -0.13 15.01 6.20
CA GLU A 42 0.18 13.61 6.40
C GLU A 42 1.23 13.11 5.41
N LEU A 43 1.06 13.41 4.12
CA LEU A 43 1.97 12.95 3.08
C LEU A 43 3.40 13.50 3.27
N GLN A 44 3.52 14.70 3.80
CA GLN A 44 4.82 15.34 4.04
C GLN A 44 5.33 15.17 5.47
N SER A 45 4.59 14.47 6.32
CA SER A 45 4.91 14.33 7.76
C SER A 45 6.10 13.43 8.05
N GLY A 46 6.53 12.63 7.10
CA GLY A 46 7.56 11.61 7.33
C GLY A 46 7.04 10.33 7.94
N LYS A 47 5.73 10.19 8.12
CA LYS A 47 5.13 8.94 8.56
C LYS A 47 5.25 7.88 7.47
N PRO A 48 5.52 6.62 7.83
CA PRO A 48 5.60 5.56 6.82
C PRO A 48 4.25 5.29 6.17
N ILE A 49 4.26 5.06 4.88
CA ILE A 49 3.08 4.65 4.12
C ILE A 49 3.07 3.14 4.04
N ILE A 50 2.05 2.54 4.63
CA ILE A 50 1.90 1.11 4.71
C ILE A 50 0.85 0.67 3.71
N GLY A 51 1.27 -0.08 2.71
CA GLY A 51 0.34 -0.66 1.74
C GLY A 51 -0.38 -1.86 2.32
N ILE A 52 -1.66 -1.97 2.05
CA ILE A 52 -2.45 -3.13 2.43
C ILE A 52 -2.94 -3.82 1.16
N ALA A 53 -2.38 -4.98 0.88
CA ALA A 53 -2.82 -5.80 -0.25
C ALA A 53 -4.15 -6.49 0.14
N MET A 54 -5.23 -6.02 -0.42
CA MET A 54 -6.58 -6.50 -0.10
C MET A 54 -7.02 -7.54 -1.12
N THR A 55 -7.32 -8.73 -0.64
CA THR A 55 -7.65 -9.90 -1.48
C THR A 55 -9.15 -10.18 -1.58
N GLY A 56 -9.97 -9.39 -0.93
CA GLY A 56 -11.43 -9.54 -0.97
C GLY A 56 -12.01 -9.12 -2.31
N SER A 57 -12.90 -9.93 -2.85
CA SER A 57 -13.54 -9.68 -4.13
C SER A 57 -14.79 -10.54 -4.23
N ASP A 58 -15.77 -10.09 -5.01
CA ASP A 58 -16.93 -10.90 -5.33
C ASP A 58 -16.54 -12.17 -6.12
N LEU A 59 -15.42 -12.12 -6.83
CA LEU A 59 -14.87 -13.28 -7.53
C LEU A 59 -14.15 -14.25 -6.61
N SER A 60 -13.87 -13.84 -5.40
CA SER A 60 -13.22 -14.67 -4.38
C SER A 60 -14.05 -14.64 -3.08
N PRO A 61 -15.24 -15.26 -3.07
CA PRO A 61 -16.14 -15.12 -1.93
C PRO A 61 -15.60 -15.67 -0.62
N CYS A 62 -14.62 -16.57 -0.66
CA CYS A 62 -13.94 -17.05 0.54
C CYS A 62 -13.13 -15.95 1.24
N ASN A 63 -12.80 -14.89 0.52
CA ASN A 63 -12.01 -13.78 1.02
C ASN A 63 -12.86 -12.56 1.43
N ARG A 64 -14.17 -12.72 1.52
CA ARG A 64 -15.06 -11.58 1.81
C ARG A 64 -14.75 -10.87 3.13
N SER A 65 -14.32 -11.63 4.13
CA SER A 65 -13.94 -11.06 5.43
C SER A 65 -12.69 -10.18 5.36
N HIS A 66 -11.90 -10.31 4.32
CA HIS A 66 -10.69 -9.52 4.14
C HIS A 66 -11.01 -8.04 3.95
N VAL A 67 -12.18 -7.70 3.44
CA VAL A 67 -12.62 -6.30 3.31
C VAL A 67 -12.74 -5.65 4.69
N GLU A 68 -13.37 -6.33 5.65
CA GLU A 68 -13.44 -5.86 7.03
C GLU A 68 -12.07 -5.81 7.70
N LEU A 69 -11.26 -6.83 7.45
CA LEU A 69 -9.89 -6.88 7.98
C LEU A 69 -9.07 -5.70 7.48
N ALA A 70 -9.23 -5.31 6.22
CA ALA A 70 -8.53 -4.15 5.68
C ALA A 70 -8.88 -2.88 6.45
N ASP A 71 -10.15 -2.67 6.80
CA ASP A 71 -10.56 -1.52 7.59
C ASP A 71 -9.95 -1.52 8.99
N ARG A 72 -9.85 -2.67 9.63
CA ARG A 72 -9.20 -2.81 10.92
C ARG A 72 -7.70 -2.56 10.86
N TYR A 73 -7.05 -3.03 9.80
CA TYR A 73 -5.65 -2.75 9.53
C TYR A 73 -5.41 -1.26 9.37
N LYS A 74 -6.28 -0.58 8.63
CA LYS A 74 -6.18 0.87 8.46
C LYS A 74 -6.22 1.60 9.80
N ALA A 75 -7.17 1.23 10.65
CA ALA A 75 -7.28 1.83 11.98
C ALA A 75 -6.03 1.58 12.82
N GLY A 76 -5.53 0.34 12.84
CA GLY A 76 -4.32 -0.02 13.58
C GLY A 76 -3.08 0.71 13.08
N ILE A 77 -2.93 0.84 11.78
CA ILE A 77 -1.80 1.56 11.17
C ILE A 77 -1.85 3.04 11.56
N ARG A 78 -3.02 3.67 11.52
CA ARG A 78 -3.17 5.07 11.94
C ARG A 78 -2.87 5.25 13.42
N ASP A 79 -3.33 4.34 14.26
CA ASP A 79 -3.05 4.38 15.69
C ASP A 79 -1.56 4.23 16.00
N SER A 80 -0.85 3.50 15.16
CA SER A 80 0.59 3.29 15.30
C SER A 80 1.44 4.40 14.67
N GLY A 81 0.82 5.37 14.03
CA GLY A 81 1.51 6.50 13.43
C GLY A 81 1.89 6.35 11.97
N GLY A 82 1.30 5.38 11.26
CA GLY A 82 1.48 5.20 9.83
C GLY A 82 0.32 5.74 9.00
N ILE A 83 0.48 5.72 7.69
CA ILE A 83 -0.56 6.10 6.73
C ILE A 83 -0.94 4.85 5.94
N PRO A 84 -2.18 4.35 6.05
CA PRO A 84 -2.58 3.14 5.32
C PRO A 84 -3.04 3.46 3.90
N PHE A 85 -2.53 2.70 2.94
CA PHE A 85 -3.00 2.71 1.56
C PHE A 85 -3.48 1.31 1.19
N VAL A 86 -4.77 1.15 1.00
CA VAL A 86 -5.35 -0.13 0.58
C VAL A 86 -5.35 -0.20 -0.94
N PHE A 87 -4.90 -1.31 -1.49
CA PHE A 87 -4.98 -1.54 -2.93
C PHE A 87 -5.48 -2.96 -3.20
N PRO A 88 -6.25 -3.15 -4.29
CA PRO A 88 -6.75 -4.47 -4.65
C PRO A 88 -5.65 -5.34 -5.23
N THR A 89 -5.74 -6.64 -4.95
CA THR A 89 -4.89 -7.63 -5.58
C THR A 89 -5.71 -8.44 -6.58
N HIS A 90 -5.03 -9.17 -7.43
CA HIS A 90 -5.71 -10.03 -8.41
C HIS A 90 -6.59 -11.07 -7.67
N PRO A 91 -7.87 -11.23 -8.04
CA PRO A 91 -8.77 -12.14 -7.36
C PRO A 91 -8.49 -13.59 -7.74
N ILE A 92 -7.83 -14.32 -6.86
CA ILE A 92 -7.51 -15.72 -7.06
C ILE A 92 -8.24 -16.58 -6.05
N GLN A 93 -8.98 -17.55 -6.55
CA GLN A 93 -9.61 -18.58 -5.73
C GLN A 93 -9.50 -19.91 -6.46
N GLU A 94 -8.69 -20.82 -5.93
CA GLU A 94 -8.43 -22.11 -6.58
C GLU A 94 -9.69 -22.91 -6.87
N THR A 95 -10.61 -22.93 -5.93
CA THR A 95 -11.84 -23.71 -6.04
C THR A 95 -12.89 -23.08 -6.93
N GLY A 96 -12.76 -21.77 -7.19
CA GLY A 96 -13.74 -21.02 -7.97
C GLY A 96 -13.31 -20.70 -9.38
N LYS A 97 -12.11 -21.13 -9.78
CA LYS A 97 -11.57 -20.80 -11.09
C LYS A 97 -11.31 -22.04 -11.94
N ARG A 98 -11.55 -21.92 -13.21
CA ARG A 98 -11.28 -22.99 -14.21
C ARG A 98 -10.44 -22.46 -15.35
N PRO A 99 -9.58 -23.28 -15.95
CA PRO A 99 -9.29 -24.67 -15.59
C PRO A 99 -8.38 -24.79 -14.37
N THR A 100 -7.59 -23.78 -14.04
CA THR A 100 -6.66 -23.79 -12.90
C THR A 100 -6.27 -22.38 -12.50
N ALA A 101 -5.89 -22.19 -11.26
CA ALA A 101 -5.39 -20.92 -10.74
C ALA A 101 -3.88 -20.73 -10.91
N ALA A 102 -3.16 -21.71 -11.43
CA ALA A 102 -1.70 -21.67 -11.50
C ALA A 102 -1.17 -20.48 -12.30
N LEU A 103 -1.78 -20.21 -13.46
CA LEU A 103 -1.38 -19.10 -14.31
C LEU A 103 -1.72 -17.76 -13.67
N ASP A 104 -2.88 -17.68 -13.02
CA ASP A 104 -3.31 -16.46 -12.32
C ASP A 104 -2.39 -16.11 -11.17
N ARG A 105 -1.86 -17.10 -10.47
CA ARG A 105 -0.90 -16.87 -9.40
C ARG A 105 0.35 -16.18 -9.93
N ASN A 106 0.83 -16.59 -11.09
CA ASN A 106 1.98 -15.94 -11.72
C ASN A 106 1.66 -14.50 -12.10
N LEU A 107 0.49 -14.25 -12.65
CA LEU A 107 0.05 -12.91 -13.01
C LEU A 107 -0.13 -12.03 -11.77
N ALA A 108 -0.70 -12.56 -10.71
CA ALA A 108 -0.85 -11.85 -9.45
C ALA A 108 0.50 -11.49 -8.85
N TYR A 109 1.46 -12.41 -8.91
CA TYR A 109 2.80 -12.16 -8.42
C TYR A 109 3.47 -11.02 -9.17
N LEU A 110 3.43 -11.05 -10.50
CA LEU A 110 4.01 -10.00 -11.32
C LEU A 110 3.35 -8.64 -11.06
N SER A 111 2.02 -8.62 -10.97
CA SER A 111 1.28 -7.41 -10.65
C SER A 111 1.67 -6.84 -9.30
N LEU A 112 1.80 -7.69 -8.29
CA LEU A 112 2.17 -7.26 -6.94
C LEU A 112 3.59 -6.68 -6.92
N VAL A 113 4.53 -7.30 -7.61
CA VAL A 113 5.90 -6.81 -7.71
C VAL A 113 5.93 -5.41 -8.33
N GLU A 114 5.16 -5.18 -9.38
CA GLU A 114 5.06 -3.87 -10.03
C GLU A 114 4.49 -2.81 -9.08
N VAL A 115 3.47 -3.15 -8.32
CA VAL A 115 2.90 -2.24 -7.32
C VAL A 115 3.94 -1.88 -6.27
N LEU A 116 4.65 -2.87 -5.75
CA LEU A 116 5.64 -2.65 -4.69
C LEU A 116 6.84 -1.83 -5.17
N GLN A 117 7.19 -1.93 -6.44
CA GLN A 117 8.32 -1.19 -6.99
C GLN A 117 7.94 0.21 -7.50
N GLY A 118 6.73 0.37 -7.98
CA GLY A 118 6.32 1.58 -8.68
C GLY A 118 5.56 2.60 -7.86
N TYR A 119 5.10 2.26 -6.67
CA TYR A 119 4.27 3.15 -5.85
C TYR A 119 4.96 3.56 -4.54
N PRO A 120 4.52 4.68 -3.94
CA PRO A 120 5.19 5.25 -2.77
C PRO A 120 4.87 4.51 -1.46
N LEU A 121 5.15 3.22 -1.42
CA LEU A 121 4.94 2.38 -0.27
C LEU A 121 6.25 2.13 0.47
N ASP A 122 6.24 2.30 1.77
CA ASP A 122 7.41 2.06 2.62
C ASP A 122 7.40 0.63 3.18
N GLU A 123 6.22 0.08 3.39
CA GLU A 123 6.04 -1.26 3.89
C GLU A 123 4.71 -1.82 3.41
N ILE A 124 4.49 -3.12 3.54
CA ILE A 124 3.27 -3.78 3.09
C ILE A 124 2.74 -4.75 4.14
N GLY A 125 1.42 -4.77 4.26
CA GLY A 125 0.68 -5.78 4.99
C GLY A 125 -0.37 -6.43 4.08
N ARG A 126 -0.89 -7.57 4.49
CA ARG A 126 -1.97 -8.27 3.78
C ARG A 126 -3.21 -8.34 4.66
N ALA A 127 -4.34 -7.98 4.09
CA ALA A 127 -5.64 -8.28 4.69
C ALA A 127 -5.97 -9.75 4.42
N HIS A 128 -5.33 -10.63 5.17
CA HIS A 128 -5.39 -12.07 4.98
C HIS A 128 -5.30 -12.76 6.34
N VAL A 129 -6.04 -13.79 6.50
CA VAL A 129 -6.00 -14.60 7.72
C VAL A 129 -5.16 -15.85 7.49
#